data_4ee896c7272111265bc7ff956d39e3a7
#
_entry.id   4ee896c7272111265bc7ff956d39e3a7
#
_cell.length_a   1.000
_cell.length_b   1.000
_cell.length_c   1.000
_cell.angle_alpha   90.00
_cell.angle_beta   90.00
_cell.angle_gamma   90.00
#
_symmetry.space_group_name_H-M   'P 1'
#
loop_
_entity.id
_entity.type
_entity.pdbx_description
1 polymer ?
#
loop_
_entity_poly.entity_id
_entity_poly.type
_entity_poly.pdbx_seq_one_letter_code
_entity_poly.pdbx_strand_id
1 'polypeptide(L)'
;MKPNFVKKLDASFFFPFFFHPQTSKGENMTLTINQKDTGYRGIWYYNQPSGDEYVYKYSGGLGTYCAKHRPFAVYRPEVDKTFFCYGGTPVDAHLKHSKEDLNGDHAFSRNRSGFLLHMISYFDHKTRQVPRPTILLDKNTADAHDNPVISIDDNGYIWIFSTAHGLSRPSYIHRSTEPYAIDKFEQIDATYRLNGKEQPMDNFSYMQTWHLPNRGFINFVTRYKDPADRTLFFTTSPNGVKWSEWTRLAAIEKGHYQISICSSHKAVTAFNYHPAPQGLNWRTNLYYLETPDFGQTWQNAAGEPVEIPLTTPHNNALVRDYEAEELKVYLKDIRLDPQGKPVILVITSKGYESGPENGPRTWTLLQWTGSDWHTHPITISDSNYDMGSLYLEADGTWRVIAPTETGPQPYNPGGEMAMWERSEQTWKRVKQLTQDSTRNHTYARSPVNAHPDFYALWADGNARQASKSCLYFCDKKGNAYQLPETMESDFEHPISL
;
A
#
# COMPACT_ATOMS: atom_id res chain seq x y z
N MET A 1 50.33 -50.66 -13.15
CA MET A 1 49.48 -51.72 -12.58
C MET A 1 48.16 -51.00 -12.10
N LYS A 2 47.09 -51.32 -12.78
CA LYS A 2 45.73 -51.03 -12.33
C LYS A 2 45.30 -52.06 -11.31
N PRO A 3 44.34 -51.77 -10.42
CA PRO A 3 43.07 -52.41 -10.69
C PRO A 3 41.84 -51.45 -10.61
N ASN A 4 40.89 -51.85 -11.45
CA ASN A 4 39.50 -51.42 -11.54
C ASN A 4 38.75 -51.66 -10.23
N PHE A 5 37.81 -50.73 -9.89
CA PHE A 5 36.64 -51.10 -9.09
C PHE A 5 35.35 -50.61 -9.75
N VAL A 6 34.47 -51.56 -9.82
CA VAL A 6 33.19 -51.61 -10.53
C VAL A 6 32.14 -50.76 -9.81
N LYS A 7 31.31 -50.10 -10.60
CA LYS A 7 30.07 -49.43 -10.20
C LYS A 7 29.07 -50.42 -9.62
N LYS A 8 28.45 -50.06 -8.52
CA LYS A 8 27.09 -50.55 -8.18
C LYS A 8 26.12 -49.37 -8.23
N LEU A 9 25.15 -49.54 -9.10
CA LEU A 9 23.86 -48.79 -9.06
C LEU A 9 23.10 -49.26 -7.82
N ASP A 10 22.55 -48.34 -7.07
CA ASP A 10 21.48 -48.65 -6.15
C ASP A 10 20.28 -47.74 -6.39
N ALA A 11 19.14 -48.39 -6.25
CA ALA A 11 17.85 -48.03 -6.76
C ALA A 11 17.19 -46.86 -6.04
N SER A 12 16.45 -46.15 -6.86
CA SER A 12 15.44 -45.12 -6.48
C SER A 12 14.44 -45.67 -5.46
N PHE A 13 14.34 -45.02 -4.30
CA PHE A 13 13.16 -45.13 -3.46
C PHE A 13 12.24 -43.92 -3.68
N PHE A 14 11.20 -44.16 -4.47
CA PHE A 14 10.01 -43.29 -4.50
C PHE A 14 9.20 -43.55 -3.23
N PHE A 15 9.08 -42.55 -2.35
CA PHE A 15 8.06 -42.53 -1.34
C PHE A 15 6.86 -41.72 -1.86
N PRO A 16 5.66 -42.31 -1.94
CA PRO A 16 4.44 -41.55 -2.22
C PRO A 16 4.03 -40.82 -0.95
N PHE A 17 4.02 -39.49 -1.00
CA PHE A 17 3.35 -38.69 0.02
C PHE A 17 1.84 -38.88 -0.11
N PHE A 18 1.27 -39.67 0.77
CA PHE A 18 -0.17 -39.70 1.00
C PHE A 18 -0.56 -38.47 1.81
N PHE A 19 -1.18 -37.50 1.15
CA PHE A 19 -1.95 -36.46 1.83
C PHE A 19 -3.21 -37.12 2.40
N HIS A 20 -3.25 -37.27 3.71
CA HIS A 20 -4.51 -37.48 4.43
C HIS A 20 -5.10 -36.12 4.72
N PRO A 21 -6.32 -35.81 4.25
CA PRO A 21 -7.04 -34.66 4.75
C PRO A 21 -7.56 -34.99 6.16
N GLN A 22 -6.92 -34.43 7.18
CA GLN A 22 -7.53 -34.39 8.51
C GLN A 22 -8.67 -33.37 8.46
N THR A 23 -9.88 -33.85 8.28
CA THR A 23 -11.07 -33.07 8.61
C THR A 23 -11.26 -33.10 10.12
N SER A 24 -10.60 -32.18 10.83
CA SER A 24 -11.06 -31.78 12.13
C SER A 24 -12.16 -30.73 11.92
N LYS A 25 -13.39 -31.04 12.23
CA LYS A 25 -14.43 -30.06 12.55
C LYS A 25 -13.96 -29.33 13.84
N GLY A 26 -13.07 -28.36 13.69
CA GLY A 26 -12.78 -27.36 14.70
C GLY A 26 -13.92 -26.35 14.69
N GLU A 27 -14.41 -26.02 15.85
CA GLU A 27 -15.28 -24.87 16.08
C GLU A 27 -14.72 -23.66 15.30
N ASN A 28 -15.56 -22.98 14.55
CA ASN A 28 -15.25 -21.74 13.87
C ASN A 28 -14.87 -20.70 14.95
N MET A 29 -13.59 -20.62 15.32
CA MET A 29 -13.10 -19.49 16.07
C MET A 29 -13.28 -18.27 15.16
N THR A 30 -14.19 -17.41 15.52
CA THR A 30 -14.36 -16.11 14.86
C THR A 30 -13.10 -15.30 15.11
N LEU A 31 -12.31 -15.08 14.08
CA LEU A 31 -11.10 -14.27 14.13
C LEU A 31 -11.41 -12.77 14.35
N THR A 32 -12.67 -12.39 14.23
CA THR A 32 -13.16 -11.02 14.38
C THR A 32 -13.27 -10.66 15.86
N ILE A 33 -12.54 -9.62 16.27
CA ILE A 33 -12.46 -9.17 17.68
C ILE A 33 -13.59 -8.21 18.01
N ASN A 34 -13.79 -7.13 17.22
CA ASN A 34 -14.80 -6.09 17.42
C ASN A 34 -14.74 -5.44 18.82
N GLN A 35 -13.57 -5.11 19.30
CA GLN A 35 -13.37 -4.43 20.58
C GLN A 35 -12.89 -3.01 20.38
N LYS A 36 -13.30 -2.10 21.25
CA LYS A 36 -12.75 -0.74 21.30
C LYS A 36 -11.38 -0.76 21.95
N ASP A 37 -10.43 -0.07 21.33
CA ASP A 37 -9.12 0.19 21.91
C ASP A 37 -9.12 1.48 22.72
N THR A 38 -8.10 1.67 23.54
CA THR A 38 -7.94 2.83 24.43
C THR A 38 -7.24 4.01 23.77
N GLY A 39 -6.94 3.96 22.47
CA GLY A 39 -6.31 5.05 21.74
C GLY A 39 -5.70 4.62 20.42
N TYR A 40 -5.01 5.54 19.76
CA TYR A 40 -4.46 5.38 18.43
C TYR A 40 -2.97 5.08 18.50
N ARG A 41 -2.59 3.85 18.22
CA ARG A 41 -1.19 3.38 18.19
C ARG A 41 -0.94 2.68 16.86
N GLY A 42 -0.03 3.23 16.06
CA GLY A 42 0.40 2.64 14.81
C GLY A 42 1.37 1.48 15.03
N ILE A 43 1.54 0.66 14.01
CA ILE A 43 2.59 -0.36 14.01
C ILE A 43 3.92 0.26 13.58
N TRP A 44 4.98 0.02 14.37
CA TRP A 44 6.34 0.15 13.87
C TRP A 44 6.76 -1.14 13.16
N TYR A 45 7.47 -1.01 12.04
CA TYR A 45 7.83 -2.15 11.24
C TYR A 45 9.22 -1.98 10.59
N TYR A 46 9.85 -3.09 10.25
CA TYR A 46 11.14 -3.13 9.55
C TYR A 46 11.26 -4.33 8.62
N ASN A 47 12.13 -4.21 7.63
CA ASN A 47 12.45 -5.31 6.73
C ASN A 47 13.78 -5.06 6.02
N GLN A 48 14.45 -6.15 5.62
CA GLN A 48 15.72 -6.14 4.90
C GLN A 48 16.80 -5.31 5.62
N PRO A 49 17.46 -5.90 6.65
CA PRO A 49 18.65 -5.32 7.24
C PRO A 49 19.70 -5.02 6.15
N SER A 50 20.25 -3.81 6.16
CA SER A 50 21.22 -3.35 5.15
C SER A 50 22.66 -3.65 5.52
N GLY A 51 22.95 -3.88 6.81
CA GLY A 51 24.31 -4.13 7.30
C GLY A 51 25.20 -2.89 7.36
N ASP A 52 24.63 -1.72 7.13
CA ASP A 52 25.27 -0.40 7.17
C ASP A 52 24.69 0.48 8.29
N GLU A 53 25.06 1.75 8.32
CA GLU A 53 24.60 2.73 9.31
C GLU A 53 23.09 3.04 9.22
N TYR A 54 22.44 2.69 8.09
CA TYR A 54 21.01 2.90 7.88
C TYR A 54 20.17 1.76 8.46
N VAL A 55 20.77 0.65 8.84
CA VAL A 55 20.23 -0.52 9.56
C VAL A 55 19.18 -1.30 8.78
N TYR A 56 18.16 -0.62 8.23
CA TYR A 56 17.07 -1.26 7.49
C TYR A 56 16.78 -0.53 6.18
N LYS A 57 16.54 -1.29 5.14
CA LYS A 57 16.08 -0.76 3.85
C LYS A 57 14.64 -0.23 3.93
N TYR A 58 13.78 -0.92 4.69
CA TYR A 58 12.38 -0.55 4.93
C TYR A 58 12.11 -0.56 6.41
N SER A 59 11.70 0.57 6.97
CA SER A 59 11.36 0.66 8.39
C SER A 59 10.57 1.93 8.71
N GLY A 60 10.04 1.99 9.90
CA GLY A 60 9.30 3.13 10.42
C GLY A 60 7.87 2.78 10.81
N GLY A 61 7.08 3.78 11.11
CA GLY A 61 5.66 3.65 11.39
C GLY A 61 4.88 3.37 10.10
N LEU A 62 3.83 2.60 10.18
CA LEU A 62 2.91 2.19 9.11
C LEU A 62 3.57 1.58 7.86
N GLY A 63 4.87 1.52 7.76
CA GLY A 63 5.69 0.82 6.78
C GLY A 63 5.56 1.26 5.32
N THR A 64 6.66 1.14 4.58
CA THR A 64 6.71 1.50 3.16
C THR A 64 5.87 0.61 2.25
N TYR A 65 5.56 -0.62 2.64
CA TYR A 65 4.73 -1.53 1.86
C TYR A 65 3.29 -1.08 1.79
N CYS A 66 2.78 -0.39 2.80
CA CYS A 66 1.45 0.15 2.81
C CYS A 66 1.16 1.08 1.63
N ALA A 67 2.20 1.62 0.98
CA ALA A 67 2.07 2.43 -0.24
C ALA A 67 1.32 1.71 -1.35
N LYS A 68 1.44 0.41 -1.38
CA LYS A 68 0.78 -0.44 -2.38
C LYS A 68 -0.59 -0.93 -1.92
N HIS A 69 -0.99 -0.61 -0.68
CA HIS A 69 -2.33 -0.88 -0.15
C HIS A 69 -3.15 0.41 -0.19
N ARG A 70 -4.31 0.38 -0.77
CA ARG A 70 -5.20 1.54 -0.95
C ARG A 70 -6.66 1.11 -1.13
N PRO A 71 -7.61 1.98 -0.73
CA PRO A 71 -7.47 3.20 0.10
C PRO A 71 -7.21 2.89 1.57
N PHE A 72 -6.70 3.91 2.33
CA PHE A 72 -6.64 3.88 3.80
C PHE A 72 -7.73 4.73 4.45
N ALA A 73 -8.30 5.67 3.72
CA ALA A 73 -9.35 6.54 4.22
C ALA A 73 -10.35 6.90 3.12
N VAL A 74 -11.61 7.13 3.52
CA VAL A 74 -12.72 7.48 2.63
C VAL A 74 -13.60 8.50 3.33
N TYR A 75 -13.81 9.67 2.75
CA TYR A 75 -14.80 10.64 3.20
C TYR A 75 -16.17 10.30 2.63
N ARG A 76 -17.20 10.36 3.48
CA ARG A 76 -18.60 10.14 3.10
C ARG A 76 -19.45 11.34 3.52
N PRO A 77 -19.88 12.14 2.54
CA PRO A 77 -20.69 13.35 2.81
C PRO A 77 -22.05 13.07 3.44
N GLU A 78 -22.60 11.87 3.24
CA GLU A 78 -23.91 11.48 3.78
C GLU A 78 -23.95 11.51 5.31
N VAL A 79 -22.81 11.29 5.96
CA VAL A 79 -22.65 11.29 7.42
C VAL A 79 -21.63 12.32 7.91
N ASP A 80 -20.99 13.04 6.98
CA ASP A 80 -19.96 14.04 7.25
C ASP A 80 -18.80 13.48 8.09
N LYS A 81 -18.29 12.32 7.67
CA LYS A 81 -17.21 11.59 8.35
C LYS A 81 -16.14 11.11 7.37
N THR A 82 -14.89 11.17 7.79
CA THR A 82 -13.79 10.48 7.13
C THR A 82 -13.48 9.21 7.88
N PHE A 83 -13.83 8.06 7.29
CA PHE A 83 -13.49 6.73 7.80
C PHE A 83 -12.08 6.35 7.39
N PHE A 84 -11.33 5.69 8.28
CA PHE A 84 -9.98 5.23 7.98
C PHE A 84 -9.63 3.92 8.68
N CYS A 85 -8.70 3.17 8.10
CA CYS A 85 -8.11 1.98 8.68
C CYS A 85 -6.59 2.13 8.79
N TYR A 86 -5.98 1.36 9.67
CA TYR A 86 -4.53 1.34 9.85
C TYR A 86 -4.05 0.05 10.51
N GLY A 87 -2.76 -0.25 10.38
CA GLY A 87 -2.09 -1.26 11.18
C GLY A 87 -1.75 -0.70 12.55
N GLY A 88 -2.25 -1.35 13.59
CA GLY A 88 -2.04 -0.95 14.99
C GLY A 88 -1.27 -1.96 15.80
N THR A 89 -0.92 -1.58 17.04
CA THR A 89 -0.27 -2.43 18.04
C THR A 89 -1.01 -2.39 19.37
N PRO A 90 -1.01 -3.48 20.18
CA PRO A 90 -1.53 -3.48 21.53
C PRO A 90 -0.82 -2.48 22.45
N VAL A 91 -1.49 -2.05 23.52
CA VAL A 91 -0.92 -1.17 24.55
C VAL A 91 0.39 -1.71 25.12
N ASP A 92 0.42 -3.03 25.38
CA ASP A 92 1.54 -3.72 26.05
C ASP A 92 2.55 -4.32 25.04
N ALA A 93 2.50 -3.93 23.78
CA ALA A 93 3.45 -4.41 22.79
C ALA A 93 4.88 -4.01 23.19
N HIS A 94 5.63 -5.01 23.64
CA HIS A 94 7.06 -4.81 23.88
C HIS A 94 7.79 -4.74 22.54
N LEU A 95 8.25 -3.54 22.19
CA LEU A 95 9.06 -3.26 21.01
C LEU A 95 10.49 -3.81 21.25
N LYS A 96 10.61 -5.14 21.41
CA LYS A 96 11.92 -5.79 21.59
C LYS A 96 12.32 -6.44 20.27
N HIS A 97 13.45 -6.02 19.73
CA HIS A 97 14.23 -6.83 18.80
C HIS A 97 15.17 -7.72 19.58
N SER A 98 15.17 -9.01 19.31
CA SER A 98 16.31 -9.85 19.66
C SER A 98 17.49 -9.48 18.75
N LYS A 99 18.72 -9.58 19.23
CA LYS A 99 19.91 -9.44 18.38
C LYS A 99 19.93 -10.48 17.24
N GLU A 100 19.20 -11.56 17.38
CA GLU A 100 18.99 -12.61 16.38
C GLU A 100 18.15 -12.12 15.21
N ASP A 101 17.21 -11.20 15.42
CA ASP A 101 16.40 -10.59 14.34
C ASP A 101 17.24 -9.69 13.41
N LEU A 102 18.41 -9.24 13.86
CA LEU A 102 19.30 -8.35 13.12
C LEU A 102 20.30 -9.12 12.22
N ASN A 103 20.57 -10.40 12.50
CA ASN A 103 21.72 -11.11 11.96
C ASN A 103 21.40 -12.22 10.92
N GLY A 104 20.18 -12.30 10.39
CA GLY A 104 19.87 -13.41 9.50
C GLY A 104 18.92 -13.10 8.36
N ASP A 105 18.93 -13.98 7.37
CA ASP A 105 17.89 -14.12 6.32
C ASP A 105 16.47 -14.27 6.89
N HIS A 106 16.35 -14.32 8.21
CA HIS A 106 15.10 -14.35 8.99
C HIS A 106 14.24 -13.08 8.85
N ALA A 107 14.80 -11.98 8.35
CA ALA A 107 14.02 -10.80 7.96
C ALA A 107 12.94 -11.14 6.92
N PHE A 108 13.13 -12.22 6.18
CA PHE A 108 12.15 -12.81 5.28
C PHE A 108 11.32 -13.94 5.89
N SER A 109 11.50 -14.24 7.17
CA SER A 109 10.68 -15.25 7.82
C SER A 109 9.20 -14.85 7.70
N ARG A 110 8.50 -15.59 6.85
CA ARG A 110 7.06 -15.46 6.65
C ARG A 110 6.24 -15.79 7.91
N ASN A 111 6.91 -16.25 8.95
CA ASN A 111 6.38 -16.70 10.22
C ASN A 111 6.80 -15.79 11.39
N ARG A 112 6.98 -14.47 11.15
CA ARG A 112 7.20 -13.55 12.27
C ARG A 112 6.03 -13.62 13.23
N SER A 113 6.30 -13.96 14.48
CA SER A 113 5.38 -13.69 15.57
C SER A 113 5.39 -12.18 15.84
N GLY A 114 4.23 -11.60 16.06
CA GLY A 114 4.09 -10.17 16.33
C GLY A 114 2.63 -9.77 16.34
N PHE A 115 2.38 -8.50 16.52
CA PHE A 115 1.04 -7.95 16.53
C PHE A 115 0.89 -7.03 15.30
N LEU A 116 -0.11 -7.27 14.51
CA LEU A 116 -0.62 -6.34 13.53
C LEU A 116 -2.12 -6.31 13.68
N LEU A 117 -2.59 -5.41 14.52
CA LEU A 117 -4.01 -5.19 14.70
C LEU A 117 -4.56 -4.42 13.50
N HIS A 118 -5.65 -4.91 12.94
CA HIS A 118 -6.41 -4.15 11.97
C HIS A 118 -7.37 -3.23 12.69
N MET A 119 -7.11 -1.94 12.58
CA MET A 119 -7.82 -0.89 13.29
C MET A 119 -8.71 -0.11 12.34
N ILE A 120 -9.90 0.27 12.82
CA ILE A 120 -10.86 1.07 12.06
C ILE A 120 -11.35 2.20 12.93
N SER A 121 -11.45 3.40 12.35
CA SER A 121 -12.02 4.57 13.02
C SER A 121 -12.58 5.57 12.01
N TYR A 122 -13.02 6.72 12.51
CA TYR A 122 -13.42 7.88 11.71
C TYR A 122 -13.07 9.20 12.40
N PHE A 123 -12.97 10.25 11.61
CA PHE A 123 -13.01 11.64 12.09
C PHE A 123 -14.40 12.21 11.77
N ASP A 124 -15.07 12.72 12.79
CA ASP A 124 -16.37 13.37 12.65
C ASP A 124 -16.16 14.88 12.41
N HIS A 125 -16.56 15.37 11.24
CA HIS A 125 -16.31 16.74 10.83
C HIS A 125 -17.20 17.76 11.58
N LYS A 126 -18.35 17.31 12.10
CA LYS A 126 -19.27 18.19 12.86
C LYS A 126 -18.75 18.47 14.27
N THR A 127 -18.29 17.42 14.95
CA THR A 127 -17.78 17.52 16.32
C THR A 127 -16.28 17.77 16.36
N ARG A 128 -15.55 17.53 15.28
CA ARG A 128 -14.07 17.54 15.18
C ARG A 128 -13.42 16.55 16.15
N GLN A 129 -14.08 15.45 16.44
CA GLN A 129 -13.64 14.40 17.35
C GLN A 129 -13.40 13.09 16.61
N VAL A 130 -12.65 12.21 17.26
CA VAL A 130 -12.48 10.80 16.89
C VAL A 130 -13.01 9.91 18.00
N PRO A 131 -13.70 8.80 17.71
CA PRO A 131 -14.10 7.80 18.69
C PRO A 131 -12.93 6.91 19.09
N ARG A 132 -13.07 6.12 20.16
CA ARG A 132 -12.17 4.98 20.39
C ARG A 132 -12.13 4.09 19.14
N PRO A 133 -10.95 3.75 18.61
CA PRO A 133 -10.86 2.91 17.42
C PRO A 133 -11.31 1.48 17.71
N THR A 134 -11.80 0.79 16.70
CA THR A 134 -12.20 -0.61 16.78
C THR A 134 -11.07 -1.52 16.33
N ILE A 135 -10.71 -2.49 17.16
CA ILE A 135 -9.85 -3.61 16.80
C ILE A 135 -10.71 -4.62 16.04
N LEU A 136 -10.46 -4.79 14.75
CA LEU A 136 -11.17 -5.75 13.91
C LEU A 136 -10.63 -7.16 14.11
N LEU A 137 -9.33 -7.34 13.96
CA LEU A 137 -8.64 -8.62 14.10
C LEU A 137 -7.16 -8.42 14.38
N ASP A 138 -6.49 -9.47 14.84
CA ASP A 138 -5.02 -9.57 14.91
C ASP A 138 -4.54 -10.51 13.80
N LYS A 139 -3.65 -10.03 12.94
CA LYS A 139 -3.00 -10.84 11.91
C LYS A 139 -1.88 -11.72 12.46
N ASN A 140 -1.56 -11.59 13.74
CA ASN A 140 -0.50 -12.33 14.43
C ASN A 140 0.84 -12.31 13.67
N THR A 141 1.24 -11.14 13.20
CA THR A 141 2.48 -10.90 12.46
C THR A 141 2.97 -9.48 12.69
N ALA A 142 4.25 -9.23 12.49
CA ALA A 142 4.81 -7.87 12.41
C ALA A 142 5.06 -7.43 10.94
N ASP A 143 4.51 -8.14 9.97
CA ASP A 143 4.73 -7.89 8.54
C ASP A 143 3.71 -6.91 7.97
N ALA A 144 4.13 -5.68 7.67
CA ALA A 144 3.26 -4.64 7.12
C ALA A 144 2.67 -4.95 5.72
N HIS A 145 3.08 -6.05 5.07
CA HIS A 145 2.36 -6.54 3.88
C HIS A 145 0.93 -6.97 4.19
N ASP A 146 0.62 -7.23 5.45
CA ASP A 146 -0.68 -7.66 5.92
C ASP A 146 -1.61 -6.52 6.35
N ASN A 147 -1.25 -5.26 6.12
CA ASN A 147 -2.04 -4.08 6.46
C ASN A 147 -3.45 -4.09 5.84
N PRO A 148 -4.45 -3.49 6.53
CA PRO A 148 -5.82 -3.41 6.03
C PRO A 148 -5.97 -2.38 4.90
N VAL A 149 -7.04 -2.54 4.12
CA VAL A 149 -7.56 -1.57 3.14
C VAL A 149 -9.04 -1.36 3.37
N ILE A 150 -9.53 -0.13 3.21
CA ILE A 150 -10.93 0.23 3.43
C ILE A 150 -11.61 0.59 2.12
N SER A 151 -12.87 0.17 1.97
CA SER A 151 -13.79 0.66 0.95
C SER A 151 -15.18 0.84 1.54
N ILE A 152 -16.02 1.68 0.95
CA ILE A 152 -17.40 1.88 1.40
C ILE A 152 -18.30 1.79 0.18
N ASP A 153 -19.32 0.91 0.25
CA ASP A 153 -20.23 0.68 -0.86
C ASP A 153 -21.35 1.74 -0.96
N ASP A 154 -22.21 1.61 -1.97
CA ASP A 154 -23.31 2.53 -2.23
C ASP A 154 -24.35 2.57 -1.10
N ASN A 155 -24.43 1.52 -0.30
CA ASN A 155 -25.36 1.41 0.83
C ASN A 155 -24.72 1.90 2.14
N GLY A 156 -23.46 2.35 2.13
CA GLY A 156 -22.74 2.84 3.29
C GLY A 156 -22.07 1.75 4.14
N TYR A 157 -22.11 0.47 3.73
CA TYR A 157 -21.38 -0.57 4.43
C TYR A 157 -19.88 -0.40 4.26
N ILE A 158 -19.15 -0.51 5.37
CA ILE A 158 -17.69 -0.41 5.40
C ILE A 158 -17.10 -1.80 5.17
N TRP A 159 -16.26 -1.90 4.16
CA TRP A 159 -15.54 -3.12 3.81
C TRP A 159 -14.06 -2.99 4.17
N ILE A 160 -13.52 -3.98 4.88
CA ILE A 160 -12.11 -4.08 5.23
C ILE A 160 -11.54 -5.34 4.59
N PHE A 161 -10.51 -5.11 3.78
CA PHE A 161 -9.77 -6.16 3.10
C PHE A 161 -8.43 -6.35 3.81
N SER A 162 -8.28 -7.50 4.45
CA SER A 162 -7.13 -7.87 5.25
C SER A 162 -6.19 -8.70 4.40
N THR A 163 -5.22 -8.04 3.79
CA THR A 163 -4.27 -8.66 2.86
C THR A 163 -3.27 -9.60 3.56
N ALA A 164 -2.41 -10.25 2.81
CA ALA A 164 -1.34 -11.09 3.29
C ALA A 164 -0.10 -11.01 2.39
N HIS A 165 1.03 -11.50 2.87
CA HIS A 165 2.24 -11.62 2.07
C HIS A 165 2.19 -12.92 1.23
N GLY A 166 1.51 -12.87 0.10
CA GLY A 166 1.22 -14.03 -0.73
C GLY A 166 0.37 -15.06 0.04
N LEU A 167 0.77 -16.33 -0.05
CA LEU A 167 0.10 -17.45 0.64
C LEU A 167 0.69 -17.74 2.03
N SER A 168 1.56 -16.88 2.56
CA SER A 168 2.23 -17.14 3.85
C SER A 168 1.29 -17.09 5.05
N ARG A 169 0.18 -16.35 4.93
CA ARG A 169 -0.87 -16.17 5.93
C ARG A 169 -2.23 -16.03 5.23
N PRO A 170 -3.34 -16.31 5.90
CA PRO A 170 -4.66 -16.12 5.31
C PRO A 170 -4.98 -14.63 5.11
N SER A 171 -5.74 -14.35 4.05
CA SER A 171 -6.36 -13.08 3.76
C SER A 171 -7.84 -13.13 4.17
N TYR A 172 -8.41 -11.99 4.59
CA TYR A 172 -9.81 -11.94 5.04
C TYR A 172 -10.52 -10.73 4.44
N ILE A 173 -11.84 -10.84 4.31
CA ILE A 173 -12.72 -9.73 3.95
C ILE A 173 -13.76 -9.60 5.07
N HIS A 174 -13.94 -8.38 5.56
CA HIS A 174 -14.94 -8.05 6.58
C HIS A 174 -15.85 -6.95 6.07
N ARG A 175 -17.08 -6.95 6.53
CA ARG A 175 -18.07 -5.90 6.27
C ARG A 175 -18.70 -5.44 7.58
N SER A 176 -18.93 -4.14 7.75
CA SER A 176 -19.71 -3.64 8.88
C SER A 176 -21.12 -4.23 8.87
N THR A 177 -21.70 -4.48 10.06
CA THR A 177 -23.07 -5.02 10.17
C THR A 177 -24.13 -3.95 9.92
N GLU A 178 -23.77 -2.68 10.05
CA GLU A 178 -24.64 -1.53 9.82
C GLU A 178 -23.91 -0.49 8.94
N PRO A 179 -24.64 0.28 8.12
CA PRO A 179 -24.07 1.39 7.35
C PRO A 179 -23.35 2.41 8.23
N TYR A 180 -22.18 2.86 7.79
CA TYR A 180 -21.38 3.90 8.45
C TYR A 180 -21.03 3.64 9.91
N ALA A 181 -21.14 2.38 10.38
CA ALA A 181 -20.82 1.99 11.75
C ALA A 181 -19.47 1.26 11.82
N ILE A 182 -18.70 1.54 12.88
CA ILE A 182 -17.40 0.91 13.12
C ILE A 182 -17.40 -0.05 14.31
N ASP A 183 -18.55 -0.30 14.93
CA ASP A 183 -18.62 -1.05 16.19
C ASP A 183 -18.55 -2.55 15.98
N LYS A 184 -19.13 -3.04 14.88
CA LYS A 184 -19.21 -4.47 14.62
C LYS A 184 -19.05 -4.78 13.14
N PHE A 185 -18.22 -5.78 12.87
CA PHE A 185 -17.96 -6.34 11.55
C PHE A 185 -18.20 -7.83 11.55
N GLU A 186 -18.59 -8.37 10.41
CA GLU A 186 -18.68 -9.80 10.13
C GLU A 186 -17.67 -10.20 9.07
N GLN A 187 -17.10 -11.40 9.19
CA GLN A 187 -16.26 -11.96 8.14
C GLN A 187 -17.15 -12.42 6.98
N ILE A 188 -16.72 -12.11 5.77
CA ILE A 188 -17.40 -12.47 4.54
C ILE A 188 -16.68 -13.64 3.88
N ASP A 189 -17.38 -14.74 3.66
CA ASP A 189 -16.91 -15.90 2.90
C ASP A 189 -16.99 -15.59 1.40
N ALA A 190 -16.05 -14.74 0.96
CA ALA A 190 -15.96 -14.32 -0.42
C ALA A 190 -15.35 -15.42 -1.29
N THR A 191 -15.86 -15.55 -2.51
CA THR A 191 -15.37 -16.54 -3.48
C THR A 191 -15.04 -15.87 -4.82
N TYR A 192 -14.11 -16.45 -5.56
CA TYR A 192 -13.86 -16.09 -6.95
C TYR A 192 -14.09 -17.30 -7.87
N ARG A 193 -14.35 -17.03 -9.14
CA ARG A 193 -14.59 -18.08 -10.14
C ARG A 193 -13.24 -18.52 -10.74
N LEU A 194 -13.02 -19.83 -10.81
CA LEU A 194 -11.87 -20.42 -11.49
C LEU A 194 -12.34 -21.65 -12.29
N ASN A 195 -12.20 -21.63 -13.62
CA ASN A 195 -12.63 -22.72 -14.50
C ASN A 195 -14.08 -23.17 -14.23
N GLY A 196 -14.97 -22.22 -14.00
CA GLY A 196 -16.39 -22.46 -13.72
C GLY A 196 -16.72 -22.93 -12.29
N LYS A 197 -15.71 -23.09 -11.40
CA LYS A 197 -15.90 -23.50 -9.99
C LYS A 197 -15.63 -22.31 -9.06
N GLU A 198 -16.38 -22.27 -7.95
CA GLU A 198 -16.14 -21.31 -6.88
C GLU A 198 -14.94 -21.75 -6.04
N GLN A 199 -14.04 -20.81 -5.76
CA GLN A 199 -12.88 -20.98 -4.89
C GLN A 199 -12.91 -19.89 -3.82
N PRO A 200 -12.42 -20.14 -2.58
CA PRO A 200 -12.26 -19.10 -1.58
C PRO A 200 -11.39 -17.94 -2.09
N MET A 201 -11.82 -16.71 -1.81
CA MET A 201 -11.06 -15.51 -2.16
C MET A 201 -9.83 -15.39 -1.26
N ASP A 202 -8.65 -15.65 -1.80
CA ASP A 202 -7.37 -15.67 -1.08
C ASP A 202 -6.21 -15.08 -1.90
N ASN A 203 -5.02 -15.08 -1.33
CA ASN A 203 -3.76 -14.72 -2.00
C ASN A 203 -3.79 -13.34 -2.69
N PHE A 204 -4.33 -12.35 -2.02
CA PHE A 204 -4.28 -10.98 -2.48
C PHE A 204 -3.26 -10.17 -1.67
N SER A 205 -2.15 -9.77 -2.31
CA SER A 205 -1.08 -8.94 -1.74
C SER A 205 -1.08 -7.57 -2.39
N TYR A 206 -0.61 -6.55 -1.65
CA TYR A 206 -0.59 -5.17 -2.12
C TYR A 206 -1.92 -4.71 -2.70
N MET A 207 -2.99 -5.02 -1.98
CA MET A 207 -4.35 -4.84 -2.42
C MET A 207 -4.72 -3.38 -2.59
N GLN A 208 -5.43 -3.09 -3.68
CA GLN A 208 -5.98 -1.78 -3.97
C GLN A 208 -7.42 -1.97 -4.43
N THR A 209 -8.35 -1.86 -3.48
CA THR A 209 -9.78 -2.14 -3.73
C THR A 209 -10.57 -0.85 -3.81
N TRP A 210 -11.24 -0.66 -4.93
CA TRP A 210 -12.05 0.51 -5.23
C TRP A 210 -13.49 0.12 -5.43
N HIS A 211 -14.40 0.87 -4.82
CA HIS A 211 -15.82 0.77 -5.10
C HIS A 211 -16.21 1.83 -6.15
N LEU A 212 -16.84 1.39 -7.22
CA LEU A 212 -17.39 2.25 -8.26
C LEU A 212 -18.93 2.29 -8.12
N PRO A 213 -19.53 3.48 -8.00
CA PRO A 213 -20.96 3.62 -7.83
C PRO A 213 -21.75 2.84 -8.90
N ASN A 214 -22.74 2.07 -8.45
CA ASN A 214 -23.60 1.22 -9.27
C ASN A 214 -22.89 0.12 -10.10
N ARG A 215 -21.59 -0.10 -9.89
CA ARG A 215 -20.80 -1.16 -10.56
C ARG A 215 -20.24 -2.20 -9.61
N GLY A 216 -20.03 -1.82 -8.33
CA GLY A 216 -19.39 -2.65 -7.33
C GLY A 216 -17.87 -2.43 -7.23
N PHE A 217 -17.13 -3.49 -6.98
CA PHE A 217 -15.71 -3.43 -6.64
C PHE A 217 -14.81 -3.84 -7.81
N ILE A 218 -13.74 -3.10 -8.03
CA ILE A 218 -12.57 -3.55 -8.78
C ILE A 218 -11.38 -3.60 -7.84
N ASN A 219 -10.63 -4.69 -7.90
CA ASN A 219 -9.51 -4.94 -7.02
C ASN A 219 -8.24 -5.20 -7.83
N PHE A 220 -7.21 -4.40 -7.59
CA PHE A 220 -5.87 -4.60 -8.15
C PHE A 220 -4.97 -5.24 -7.09
N VAL A 221 -4.26 -6.30 -7.47
CA VAL A 221 -3.41 -7.06 -6.55
C VAL A 221 -2.11 -7.50 -7.19
N THR A 222 -1.18 -7.88 -6.34
CA THR A 222 -0.02 -8.68 -6.73
C THR A 222 -0.23 -10.11 -6.30
N ARG A 223 -0.05 -11.08 -7.20
CA ARG A 223 0.05 -12.50 -6.89
C ARG A 223 1.49 -12.96 -7.09
N TYR A 224 1.98 -13.76 -6.15
CA TYR A 224 3.37 -14.23 -6.15
C TYR A 224 3.52 -15.53 -6.92
N LYS A 225 4.62 -15.64 -7.72
CA LYS A 225 4.96 -16.87 -8.45
C LYS A 225 3.89 -17.34 -9.45
N ASP A 226 3.25 -16.40 -10.14
CA ASP A 226 2.14 -16.68 -11.06
C ASP A 226 2.17 -15.81 -12.35
N PRO A 227 3.00 -16.07 -13.35
CA PRO A 227 4.27 -16.86 -13.34
C PRO A 227 5.47 -16.09 -12.79
N ALA A 228 5.47 -14.73 -12.84
CA ALA A 228 6.56 -13.91 -12.34
C ALA A 228 6.60 -13.90 -10.81
N ASP A 229 7.72 -13.43 -10.25
CA ASP A 229 7.84 -13.27 -8.80
C ASP A 229 6.76 -12.39 -8.21
N ARG A 230 6.31 -11.35 -8.96
CA ARG A 230 5.24 -10.41 -8.61
C ARG A 230 4.43 -10.06 -9.84
N THR A 231 3.39 -10.82 -10.11
CA THR A 231 2.49 -10.62 -11.25
C THR A 231 1.33 -9.73 -10.86
N LEU A 232 0.97 -8.79 -11.73
CA LEU A 232 -0.18 -7.93 -11.52
C LEU A 232 -1.46 -8.58 -12.03
N PHE A 233 -2.47 -8.55 -11.18
CA PHE A 233 -3.81 -9.04 -11.48
C PHE A 233 -4.86 -8.01 -11.09
N PHE A 234 -6.04 -8.17 -11.67
CA PHE A 234 -7.26 -7.56 -11.19
C PHE A 234 -8.40 -8.57 -11.14
N THR A 235 -9.44 -8.25 -10.40
CA THR A 235 -10.72 -8.96 -10.37
C THR A 235 -11.83 -7.96 -10.03
N THR A 236 -13.05 -8.27 -10.38
CA THR A 236 -14.23 -7.43 -10.14
C THR A 236 -15.29 -8.16 -9.37
N SER A 237 -16.13 -7.43 -8.64
CA SER A 237 -17.26 -7.99 -7.92
C SER A 237 -18.44 -7.01 -7.88
N PRO A 238 -19.65 -7.42 -8.18
CA PRO A 238 -20.82 -6.54 -8.05
C PRO A 238 -21.22 -6.27 -6.59
N ASN A 239 -20.75 -7.09 -5.65
CA ASN A 239 -21.26 -7.10 -4.27
C ASN A 239 -20.22 -7.39 -3.18
N GLY A 240 -18.93 -7.50 -3.52
CA GLY A 240 -17.85 -7.82 -2.59
C GLY A 240 -17.79 -9.29 -2.12
N VAL A 241 -18.79 -10.11 -2.46
CA VAL A 241 -18.88 -11.53 -2.06
C VAL A 241 -18.50 -12.46 -3.21
N LYS A 242 -19.04 -12.21 -4.38
CA LYS A 242 -18.77 -13.00 -5.59
C LYS A 242 -17.86 -12.22 -6.51
N TRP A 243 -16.66 -12.77 -6.75
CA TRP A 243 -15.62 -12.15 -7.57
C TRP A 243 -15.44 -12.87 -8.90
N SER A 244 -15.06 -12.13 -9.92
CA SER A 244 -14.68 -12.69 -11.21
C SER A 244 -13.41 -13.54 -11.09
N GLU A 245 -13.08 -14.28 -12.12
CA GLU A 245 -11.77 -14.92 -12.26
C GLU A 245 -10.65 -13.84 -12.23
N TRP A 246 -9.52 -14.21 -11.63
CA TRP A 246 -8.33 -13.36 -11.63
C TRP A 246 -7.79 -13.18 -13.04
N THR A 247 -7.71 -11.93 -13.51
CA THR A 247 -7.18 -11.60 -14.83
C THR A 247 -5.81 -10.95 -14.69
N ARG A 248 -4.82 -11.48 -15.41
CA ARG A 248 -3.47 -10.91 -15.42
C ARG A 248 -3.46 -9.60 -16.19
N LEU A 249 -2.82 -8.57 -15.61
CA LEU A 249 -2.50 -7.31 -16.28
C LEU A 249 -1.09 -7.30 -16.84
N ALA A 250 -0.10 -7.72 -16.04
CA ALA A 250 1.29 -7.71 -16.44
C ALA A 250 2.11 -8.80 -15.73
N ALA A 251 3.02 -9.42 -16.47
CA ALA A 251 3.95 -10.45 -16.01
C ALA A 251 5.30 -10.31 -16.72
N ILE A 252 5.91 -9.11 -16.66
CA ILE A 252 7.19 -8.81 -17.29
C ILE A 252 8.30 -9.27 -16.35
N GLU A 253 9.17 -10.17 -16.80
CA GLU A 253 10.37 -10.68 -16.14
C GLU A 253 10.17 -11.03 -14.65
N LYS A 254 10.80 -10.28 -13.71
CA LYS A 254 10.75 -10.54 -12.26
C LYS A 254 9.53 -9.89 -11.56
N GLY A 255 8.68 -9.20 -12.33
CA GLY A 255 7.41 -8.68 -11.85
C GLY A 255 7.40 -7.19 -11.60
N HIS A 256 6.46 -6.73 -10.77
CA HIS A 256 6.02 -5.35 -10.75
C HIS A 256 5.67 -4.85 -9.35
N TYR A 257 5.67 -3.52 -9.20
CA TYR A 257 4.81 -2.83 -8.25
C TYR A 257 3.85 -1.92 -9.00
N GLN A 258 2.64 -1.75 -8.48
CA GLN A 258 1.60 -0.91 -9.08
C GLN A 258 1.00 0.07 -8.09
N ILE A 259 0.35 1.09 -8.63
CA ILE A 259 -0.51 2.02 -7.92
C ILE A 259 -1.72 2.32 -8.79
N SER A 260 -2.91 2.42 -8.19
CA SER A 260 -4.16 2.62 -8.92
C SER A 260 -5.04 3.69 -8.30
N ILE A 261 -6.02 4.15 -9.05
CA ILE A 261 -7.16 4.92 -8.57
C ILE A 261 -8.37 4.65 -9.46
N CYS A 262 -9.57 4.89 -8.93
CA CYS A 262 -10.80 4.89 -9.72
C CYS A 262 -11.49 6.25 -9.66
N SER A 263 -12.08 6.63 -10.78
CA SER A 263 -13.11 7.65 -10.86
C SER A 263 -14.48 6.97 -11.06
N SER A 264 -15.56 7.76 -11.13
CA SER A 264 -16.89 7.22 -11.48
C SER A 264 -16.96 6.58 -12.85
N HIS A 265 -15.99 6.85 -13.74
CA HIS A 265 -16.04 6.46 -15.14
C HIS A 265 -15.01 5.42 -15.56
N LYS A 266 -13.86 5.37 -14.87
CA LYS A 266 -12.78 4.47 -15.24
C LYS A 266 -11.91 4.11 -14.03
N ALA A 267 -11.26 2.94 -14.13
CA ALA A 267 -10.18 2.54 -13.25
C ALA A 267 -8.83 2.65 -13.97
N VAL A 268 -7.82 3.13 -13.26
CA VAL A 268 -6.48 3.34 -13.84
C VAL A 268 -5.40 2.76 -12.95
N THR A 269 -4.32 2.30 -13.55
CA THR A 269 -3.14 1.82 -12.83
C THR A 269 -1.86 2.25 -13.54
N ALA A 270 -0.85 2.59 -12.73
CA ALA A 270 0.52 2.76 -13.18
C ALA A 270 1.41 1.74 -12.47
N PHE A 271 2.42 1.25 -13.15
CA PHE A 271 3.33 0.25 -12.60
C PHE A 271 4.73 0.37 -13.20
N ASN A 272 5.71 -0.17 -12.48
CA ASN A 272 7.08 -0.37 -12.97
C ASN A 272 7.34 -1.86 -13.22
N TYR A 273 8.54 -2.23 -13.63
CA TYR A 273 8.95 -3.63 -13.69
C TYR A 273 10.31 -3.86 -13.02
N HIS A 274 10.62 -5.10 -12.75
CA HIS A 274 11.85 -5.56 -12.15
C HIS A 274 12.61 -6.41 -13.16
N PRO A 275 13.67 -5.90 -13.80
CA PRO A 275 14.40 -6.63 -14.82
C PRO A 275 15.17 -7.83 -14.26
N ALA A 276 15.33 -8.84 -15.08
CA ALA A 276 16.19 -9.99 -14.80
C ALA A 276 17.66 -9.65 -15.17
N PRO A 277 18.66 -10.15 -14.42
CA PRO A 277 18.54 -10.97 -13.21
C PRO A 277 18.35 -10.19 -11.90
N GLN A 278 18.45 -8.86 -11.93
CA GLN A 278 18.55 -7.98 -10.75
C GLN A 278 17.29 -7.98 -9.85
N GLY A 279 16.12 -8.12 -10.46
CA GLY A 279 14.86 -8.27 -9.74
C GLY A 279 14.43 -7.03 -8.96
N LEU A 280 13.88 -7.25 -7.77
CA LEU A 280 13.22 -6.25 -6.94
C LEU A 280 14.04 -4.96 -6.68
N ASN A 281 15.34 -5.07 -6.58
CA ASN A 281 16.21 -3.93 -6.31
C ASN A 281 16.36 -2.98 -7.52
N TRP A 282 16.08 -3.48 -8.71
CA TRP A 282 16.28 -2.77 -9.98
C TRP A 282 14.97 -2.38 -10.65
N ARG A 283 14.06 -1.70 -9.90
CA ARG A 283 12.77 -1.25 -10.43
C ARG A 283 12.97 -0.12 -11.41
N THR A 284 12.47 -0.31 -12.62
CA THR A 284 12.65 0.66 -13.69
C THR A 284 11.45 0.69 -14.60
N ASN A 285 11.47 1.54 -15.61
CA ASN A 285 10.39 1.86 -16.54
C ASN A 285 9.08 2.25 -15.82
N LEU A 286 8.22 2.94 -16.53
CA LEU A 286 6.92 3.32 -16.04
C LEU A 286 5.88 2.99 -17.11
N TYR A 287 4.80 2.34 -16.69
CA TYR A 287 3.69 1.93 -17.54
C TYR A 287 2.39 2.51 -17.01
N TYR A 288 1.41 2.67 -17.91
CA TYR A 288 0.07 3.12 -17.56
C TYR A 288 -0.97 2.33 -18.34
N LEU A 289 -2.03 1.91 -17.65
CA LEU A 289 -3.21 1.27 -18.21
C LEU A 289 -4.48 1.86 -17.59
N GLU A 290 -5.54 1.93 -18.38
CA GLU A 290 -6.87 2.27 -17.91
C GLU A 290 -7.94 1.37 -18.53
N THR A 291 -9.03 1.19 -17.79
CA THR A 291 -10.24 0.51 -18.26
C THR A 291 -11.46 1.42 -18.11
N PRO A 292 -12.17 1.76 -19.19
CA PRO A 292 -13.39 2.55 -19.12
C PRO A 292 -14.64 1.71 -18.79
N ASP A 293 -14.54 0.40 -18.89
CA ASP A 293 -15.65 -0.54 -18.88
C ASP A 293 -15.55 -1.62 -17.78
N PHE A 294 -14.87 -1.29 -16.68
CA PHE A 294 -14.76 -2.15 -15.50
C PHE A 294 -13.96 -3.45 -15.75
N GLY A 295 -12.91 -3.36 -16.58
CA GLY A 295 -11.97 -4.45 -16.82
C GLY A 295 -12.27 -5.29 -18.06
N GLN A 296 -13.28 -4.94 -18.89
CA GLN A 296 -13.56 -5.65 -20.12
C GLN A 296 -12.53 -5.34 -21.21
N THR A 297 -12.15 -4.06 -21.34
CA THR A 297 -11.09 -3.62 -22.25
C THR A 297 -10.05 -2.77 -21.52
N TRP A 298 -8.86 -2.73 -22.09
CA TRP A 298 -7.74 -1.95 -21.56
C TRP A 298 -7.14 -1.08 -22.65
N GLN A 299 -6.71 0.11 -22.29
CA GLN A 299 -6.10 1.08 -23.18
C GLN A 299 -4.99 1.86 -22.49
N ASN A 300 -4.14 2.51 -23.29
CA ASN A 300 -3.12 3.44 -22.79
C ASN A 300 -3.70 4.86 -22.58
N ALA A 301 -2.86 5.84 -22.22
CA ALA A 301 -3.30 7.20 -21.94
C ALA A 301 -3.83 7.95 -23.19
N ALA A 302 -3.47 7.52 -24.38
CA ALA A 302 -3.99 8.05 -25.66
C ALA A 302 -5.35 7.44 -26.06
N GLY A 303 -5.85 6.44 -25.28
CA GLY A 303 -7.07 5.72 -25.62
C GLY A 303 -6.86 4.59 -26.64
N GLU A 304 -5.62 4.23 -26.93
CA GLU A 304 -5.31 3.13 -27.85
C GLU A 304 -5.46 1.80 -27.13
N PRO A 305 -6.10 0.80 -27.74
CA PRO A 305 -6.28 -0.53 -27.15
C PRO A 305 -4.93 -1.19 -26.80
N VAL A 306 -4.89 -1.83 -25.65
CA VAL A 306 -3.72 -2.60 -25.17
C VAL A 306 -4.16 -4.02 -24.82
N GLU A 307 -3.54 -4.99 -25.46
CA GLU A 307 -3.75 -6.40 -25.13
C GLU A 307 -3.05 -6.76 -23.82
N ILE A 308 -3.74 -7.45 -22.94
CA ILE A 308 -3.21 -7.97 -21.69
C ILE A 308 -3.18 -9.52 -21.69
N PRO A 309 -2.25 -10.16 -20.94
CA PRO A 309 -1.23 -9.57 -20.07
C PRO A 309 -0.03 -9.00 -20.84
N LEU A 310 0.53 -7.89 -20.34
CA LEU A 310 1.81 -7.38 -20.81
C LEU A 310 2.95 -8.31 -20.38
N THR A 311 3.80 -8.74 -21.33
CA THR A 311 4.88 -9.72 -21.06
C THR A 311 6.27 -9.25 -21.49
N THR A 312 6.36 -8.11 -22.17
CA THR A 312 7.62 -7.53 -22.68
C THR A 312 7.84 -6.12 -22.12
N PRO A 313 9.10 -5.70 -21.86
CA PRO A 313 9.40 -4.36 -21.38
C PRO A 313 8.96 -3.23 -22.32
N HIS A 314 9.11 -3.40 -23.62
CA HIS A 314 8.68 -2.42 -24.63
C HIS A 314 7.30 -2.83 -25.16
N ASN A 315 6.28 -2.02 -24.83
CA ASN A 315 4.89 -2.25 -25.23
C ASN A 315 4.12 -0.91 -25.24
N ASN A 316 2.87 -0.93 -25.72
CA ASN A 316 2.04 0.27 -25.92
C ASN A 316 1.58 0.94 -24.59
N ALA A 317 1.81 0.34 -23.45
CA ALA A 317 1.54 0.94 -22.13
C ALA A 317 2.73 1.71 -21.56
N LEU A 318 3.89 1.69 -22.22
CA LEU A 318 5.12 2.33 -21.75
C LEU A 318 4.95 3.87 -21.74
N VAL A 319 5.07 4.45 -20.55
CA VAL A 319 5.04 5.90 -20.30
C VAL A 319 6.43 6.52 -20.49
N ARG A 320 7.45 5.86 -19.90
CA ARG A 320 8.83 6.31 -19.96
C ARG A 320 9.81 5.16 -19.77
N ASP A 321 10.82 5.11 -20.60
CA ASP A 321 11.91 4.15 -20.54
C ASP A 321 13.01 4.64 -19.59
N TYR A 322 12.81 4.41 -18.29
CA TYR A 322 13.80 4.75 -17.27
C TYR A 322 14.99 3.81 -17.27
N GLU A 323 14.86 2.63 -17.88
CA GLU A 323 15.99 1.71 -18.05
C GLU A 323 17.04 2.28 -19.01
N ALA A 324 16.60 2.84 -20.12
CA ALA A 324 17.48 3.53 -21.06
C ALA A 324 18.14 4.79 -20.46
N GLU A 325 17.52 5.38 -19.45
CA GLU A 325 18.05 6.52 -18.69
C GLU A 325 18.93 6.10 -17.50
N GLU A 326 19.15 4.80 -17.27
CA GLU A 326 19.87 4.23 -16.12
C GLU A 326 19.29 4.64 -14.76
N LEU A 327 17.98 4.92 -14.71
CA LEU A 327 17.26 5.36 -13.51
C LEU A 327 16.38 4.26 -12.93
N LYS A 328 16.25 4.29 -11.61
CA LYS A 328 15.25 3.53 -10.85
C LYS A 328 14.03 4.41 -10.64
N VAL A 329 12.83 3.81 -10.67
CA VAL A 329 11.56 4.51 -10.49
C VAL A 329 10.74 3.89 -9.36
N TYR A 330 10.29 4.75 -8.45
CA TYR A 330 9.52 4.38 -7.26
C TYR A 330 8.18 5.09 -7.27
N LEU A 331 7.10 4.32 -7.49
CA LEU A 331 5.73 4.83 -7.55
C LEU A 331 5.27 5.38 -6.19
N LYS A 332 4.61 6.54 -6.21
CA LYS A 332 4.11 7.20 -4.99
C LYS A 332 2.59 7.40 -5.02
N ASP A 333 2.07 8.07 -6.02
CA ASP A 333 0.64 8.30 -6.18
C ASP A 333 0.25 8.41 -7.68
N ILE A 334 -1.04 8.28 -7.95
CA ILE A 334 -1.64 8.54 -9.25
C ILE A 334 -2.98 9.24 -9.04
N ARG A 335 -3.25 10.25 -9.87
CA ARG A 335 -4.52 10.99 -9.91
C ARG A 335 -4.96 11.20 -11.34
N LEU A 336 -6.24 11.52 -11.47
CA LEU A 336 -6.80 12.03 -12.72
C LEU A 336 -7.07 13.53 -12.54
N ASP A 337 -6.68 14.34 -13.51
CA ASP A 337 -7.02 15.76 -13.52
C ASP A 337 -8.53 15.96 -13.77
N PRO A 338 -9.08 17.19 -13.69
CA PRO A 338 -10.48 17.45 -13.95
C PRO A 338 -10.96 17.04 -15.34
N GLN A 339 -10.05 16.86 -16.31
CA GLN A 339 -10.33 16.36 -17.66
C GLN A 339 -10.20 14.84 -17.77
N GLY A 340 -9.92 14.16 -16.65
CA GLY A 340 -9.74 12.71 -16.59
C GLY A 340 -8.38 12.21 -17.10
N LYS A 341 -7.39 13.10 -17.30
CA LYS A 341 -6.04 12.74 -17.74
C LYS A 341 -5.18 12.31 -16.57
N PRO A 342 -4.34 11.27 -16.73
CA PRO A 342 -3.51 10.78 -15.63
C PRO A 342 -2.33 11.70 -15.32
N VAL A 343 -2.06 11.80 -14.00
CA VAL A 343 -0.88 12.41 -13.43
C VAL A 343 -0.27 11.43 -12.43
N ILE A 344 1.00 11.07 -12.60
CA ILE A 344 1.68 10.05 -11.82
C ILE A 344 2.81 10.71 -11.01
N LEU A 345 2.84 10.46 -9.70
CA LEU A 345 3.89 10.92 -8.79
C LEU A 345 4.88 9.79 -8.55
N VAL A 346 6.17 10.05 -8.77
CA VAL A 346 7.25 9.10 -8.59
C VAL A 346 8.44 9.73 -7.86
N ILE A 347 9.35 8.88 -7.35
CA ILE A 347 10.74 9.26 -7.08
C ILE A 347 11.62 8.50 -8.07
N THR A 348 12.59 9.18 -8.66
CA THR A 348 13.66 8.58 -9.45
C THR A 348 15.00 8.67 -8.73
N SER A 349 15.88 7.69 -8.94
CA SER A 349 17.24 7.66 -8.37
C SER A 349 18.20 6.84 -9.23
N LYS A 350 19.49 7.02 -9.02
CA LYS A 350 20.53 6.22 -9.71
C LYS A 350 20.62 4.81 -9.16
N GLY A 351 20.49 4.64 -7.87
CA GLY A 351 20.60 3.35 -7.18
C GLY A 351 19.44 3.07 -6.22
N TYR A 352 19.44 1.87 -5.64
CA TYR A 352 18.37 1.38 -4.77
C TYR A 352 18.74 1.41 -3.28
N GLU A 353 20.01 1.48 -2.96
CA GLU A 353 20.53 1.45 -1.59
C GLU A 353 20.32 2.79 -0.90
N SER A 354 20.31 2.77 0.43
CA SER A 354 20.33 3.98 1.24
C SER A 354 21.67 4.71 1.05
N GLY A 355 21.75 5.96 1.50
CA GLY A 355 23.00 6.73 1.43
C GLY A 355 23.05 7.73 0.28
N PRO A 356 23.97 8.69 0.34
CA PRO A 356 24.08 9.80 -0.61
C PRO A 356 24.52 9.38 -2.01
N GLU A 357 25.26 8.28 -2.17
CA GLU A 357 25.85 7.83 -3.44
C GLU A 357 24.81 7.51 -4.50
N ASN A 358 23.61 7.12 -4.08
CA ASN A 358 22.51 6.77 -4.97
C ASN A 358 21.59 7.94 -5.32
N GLY A 359 21.96 9.14 -4.90
CA GLY A 359 21.27 10.38 -5.22
C GLY A 359 21.61 10.96 -6.61
N PRO A 360 20.93 12.05 -7.01
CA PRO A 360 19.79 12.63 -6.31
C PRO A 360 18.55 11.73 -6.39
N ARG A 361 17.69 11.79 -5.37
CA ARG A 361 16.36 11.20 -5.36
C ARG A 361 15.36 12.30 -5.65
N THR A 362 14.79 12.29 -6.84
CA THR A 362 13.96 13.40 -7.31
C THR A 362 12.49 13.05 -7.28
N TRP A 363 11.72 13.79 -6.50
CA TRP A 363 10.27 13.81 -6.61
C TRP A 363 9.87 14.39 -7.95
N THR A 364 9.08 13.65 -8.72
CA THR A 364 8.75 13.99 -10.09
C THR A 364 7.29 13.66 -10.39
N LEU A 365 6.60 14.55 -11.10
CA LEU A 365 5.33 14.28 -11.73
C LEU A 365 5.51 13.96 -13.20
N LEU A 366 4.74 12.97 -13.67
CA LEU A 366 4.51 12.74 -15.09
C LEU A 366 3.04 13.05 -15.40
N GLN A 367 2.80 14.01 -16.27
CA GLN A 367 1.48 14.48 -16.67
C GLN A 367 1.21 14.10 -18.11
N TRP A 368 0.09 13.44 -18.39
CA TRP A 368 -0.42 13.26 -19.77
C TRP A 368 -1.13 14.52 -20.23
N THR A 369 -0.65 15.14 -21.30
CA THR A 369 -1.22 16.39 -21.84
C THR A 369 -2.43 16.16 -22.76
N GLY A 370 -2.57 14.94 -23.27
CA GLY A 370 -3.51 14.53 -24.32
C GLY A 370 -2.80 14.07 -25.59
N SER A 371 -1.50 14.38 -25.72
CA SER A 371 -0.64 13.90 -26.81
C SER A 371 0.66 13.29 -26.28
N ASP A 372 1.22 13.84 -25.18
CA ASP A 372 2.53 13.48 -24.70
C ASP A 372 2.61 13.45 -23.17
N TRP A 373 3.56 12.69 -22.64
CA TRP A 373 3.90 12.69 -21.23
C TRP A 373 4.95 13.77 -20.91
N HIS A 374 4.58 14.74 -20.08
CA HIS A 374 5.47 15.78 -19.59
C HIS A 374 5.95 15.47 -18.19
N THR A 375 7.23 15.71 -17.95
CA THR A 375 7.90 15.48 -16.67
C THR A 375 8.14 16.79 -15.93
N HIS A 376 7.74 16.85 -14.66
CA HIS A 376 7.89 18.04 -13.81
C HIS A 376 8.61 17.64 -12.50
N PRO A 377 9.90 17.98 -12.33
CA PRO A 377 10.57 17.80 -11.05
C PRO A 377 9.98 18.75 -10.00
N ILE A 378 9.86 18.26 -8.78
CA ILE A 378 9.29 19.00 -7.64
C ILE A 378 10.41 19.45 -6.69
N THR A 379 11.08 18.47 -6.09
CA THR A 379 12.16 18.65 -5.11
C THR A 379 12.98 17.37 -5.00
N ILE A 380 14.03 17.41 -4.19
CA ILE A 380 14.84 16.23 -3.87
C ILE A 380 14.38 15.63 -2.54
N SER A 381 14.61 14.34 -2.40
CA SER A 381 14.42 13.54 -1.20
C SER A 381 15.71 12.81 -0.85
N ASP A 382 15.83 12.30 0.35
CA ASP A 382 16.99 11.51 0.78
C ASP A 382 16.73 9.99 0.76
N SER A 383 15.46 9.56 0.57
CA SER A 383 15.11 8.15 0.50
C SER A 383 14.22 7.79 -0.69
N ASN A 384 14.52 6.67 -1.36
CA ASN A 384 13.70 6.10 -2.42
C ASN A 384 12.31 5.67 -1.91
N TYR A 385 12.19 5.43 -0.62
CA TYR A 385 10.99 4.85 0.00
C TYR A 385 10.13 5.89 0.70
N ASP A 386 10.45 7.17 0.55
CA ASP A 386 9.56 8.25 0.96
C ASP A 386 8.24 8.17 0.21
N MET A 387 7.15 8.33 0.94
CA MET A 387 5.80 8.16 0.40
C MET A 387 4.99 9.43 0.61
N GLY A 388 4.42 9.91 -0.47
CA GLY A 388 3.59 11.12 -0.49
C GLY A 388 2.30 10.93 -1.27
N SER A 389 1.42 11.91 -1.18
CA SER A 389 0.16 11.97 -1.91
C SER A 389 0.09 13.19 -2.81
N LEU A 390 -0.61 13.01 -3.93
CA LEU A 390 -0.88 14.01 -4.95
C LEU A 390 -2.34 14.46 -4.84
N TYR A 391 -2.59 15.75 -5.02
CA TYR A 391 -3.91 16.37 -5.04
C TYR A 391 -4.03 17.25 -6.28
N LEU A 392 -5.08 17.04 -7.05
CA LEU A 392 -5.44 17.84 -8.22
C LEU A 392 -6.82 18.44 -7.94
N GLU A 393 -6.82 19.69 -7.50
CA GLU A 393 -8.02 20.35 -7.07
C GLU A 393 -8.86 20.87 -8.24
N ALA A 394 -10.16 20.98 -8.03
CA ALA A 394 -11.08 21.47 -9.05
C ALA A 394 -10.81 22.95 -9.45
N ASP A 395 -10.19 23.71 -8.55
CA ASP A 395 -9.76 25.10 -8.82
C ASP A 395 -8.46 25.21 -9.61
N GLY A 396 -7.88 24.06 -10.01
CA GLY A 396 -6.63 23.97 -10.76
C GLY A 396 -5.37 23.94 -9.89
N THR A 397 -5.50 24.01 -8.57
CA THR A 397 -4.36 23.89 -7.65
C THR A 397 -3.85 22.45 -7.62
N TRP A 398 -2.55 22.26 -7.78
CA TRP A 398 -1.89 20.98 -7.62
C TRP A 398 -1.05 20.99 -6.36
N ARG A 399 -1.18 19.96 -5.54
CA ARG A 399 -0.42 19.80 -4.29
C ARG A 399 0.24 18.45 -4.18
N VAL A 400 1.37 18.43 -3.46
CA VAL A 400 2.01 17.21 -2.96
C VAL A 400 2.22 17.37 -1.47
N ILE A 401 1.82 16.35 -0.69
CA ILE A 401 2.13 16.23 0.73
C ILE A 401 3.03 15.02 0.88
N ALA A 402 4.26 15.24 1.35
CA ALA A 402 5.28 14.22 1.42
C ALA A 402 6.38 14.56 2.44
N PRO A 403 7.15 13.56 2.93
CA PRO A 403 8.35 13.79 3.73
C PRO A 403 9.50 14.21 2.81
N THR A 404 9.55 15.48 2.48
CA THR A 404 10.57 16.04 1.57
C THR A 404 11.74 16.70 2.29
N GLU A 405 11.60 16.91 3.60
CA GLU A 405 12.67 17.47 4.42
C GLU A 405 13.34 16.36 5.23
N THR A 406 14.65 16.44 5.39
CA THR A 406 15.40 15.44 6.12
C THR A 406 14.95 15.35 7.57
N GLY A 407 14.61 14.15 8.02
CA GLY A 407 14.23 13.87 9.40
C GLY A 407 15.42 13.42 10.26
N PRO A 408 15.16 13.02 11.51
CA PRO A 408 16.20 12.60 12.45
C PRO A 408 16.93 11.31 12.05
N GLN A 409 16.38 10.53 11.13
CA GLN A 409 17.05 9.35 10.54
C GLN A 409 17.24 9.56 9.03
N PRO A 410 18.27 10.35 8.61
CA PRO A 410 18.49 10.66 7.21
C PRO A 410 18.82 9.43 6.36
N TYR A 411 18.45 9.45 5.09
CA TYR A 411 18.58 8.36 4.10
C TYR A 411 17.75 7.10 4.39
N ASN A 412 16.97 7.10 5.46
CA ASN A 412 15.95 6.10 5.73
C ASN A 412 14.56 6.59 5.27
N PRO A 413 13.56 5.70 5.17
CA PRO A 413 12.20 6.11 4.80
C PRO A 413 11.63 7.18 5.73
N GLY A 414 11.02 8.21 5.14
CA GLY A 414 10.40 9.30 5.87
C GLY A 414 11.35 10.46 6.18
N GLY A 415 10.83 11.43 6.90
CA GLY A 415 11.52 12.66 7.28
C GLY A 415 10.53 13.63 7.91
N GLU A 416 10.70 14.93 7.66
CA GLU A 416 9.73 15.94 8.04
C GLU A 416 8.72 16.17 6.91
N MET A 417 7.44 16.21 7.25
CA MET A 417 6.34 16.39 6.30
C MET A 417 6.24 17.83 5.84
N ALA A 418 6.09 18.02 4.53
CA ALA A 418 5.85 19.30 3.92
C ALA A 418 4.72 19.26 2.89
N MET A 419 4.11 20.40 2.66
CA MET A 419 3.12 20.64 1.61
C MET A 419 3.74 21.51 0.53
N TRP A 420 3.64 21.03 -0.70
CA TRP A 420 4.11 21.70 -1.90
C TRP A 420 2.94 22.07 -2.79
N GLU A 421 2.98 23.24 -3.41
CA GLU A 421 1.99 23.67 -4.40
C GLU A 421 2.68 24.06 -5.71
N ARG A 422 2.01 23.74 -6.81
CA ARG A 422 2.40 24.18 -8.14
C ARG A 422 1.79 25.53 -8.43
N SER A 423 2.63 26.50 -8.74
CA SER A 423 2.26 27.81 -9.23
C SER A 423 2.86 28.00 -10.61
N GLU A 424 2.03 28.18 -11.63
CA GLU A 424 2.44 28.21 -13.04
C GLU A 424 3.16 26.92 -13.44
N GLN A 425 4.50 26.97 -13.62
CA GLN A 425 5.32 25.80 -13.98
C GLN A 425 6.30 25.40 -12.86
N THR A 426 6.24 26.06 -11.71
CA THR A 426 7.18 25.85 -10.60
C THR A 426 6.49 25.29 -9.38
N TRP A 427 7.22 24.47 -8.61
CA TRP A 427 6.77 23.95 -7.32
C TRP A 427 7.40 24.77 -6.20
N LYS A 428 6.58 25.11 -5.19
CA LYS A 428 7.03 25.80 -3.99
C LYS A 428 6.53 25.09 -2.75
N ARG A 429 7.39 24.95 -1.75
CA ARG A 429 6.96 24.54 -0.42
C ARG A 429 6.15 25.67 0.19
N VAL A 430 4.87 25.42 0.45
CA VAL A 430 3.95 26.41 1.01
C VAL A 430 3.75 26.24 2.51
N LYS A 431 4.01 25.03 3.04
CA LYS A 431 3.86 24.76 4.47
C LYS A 431 4.82 23.65 4.92
N GLN A 432 5.44 23.86 6.08
CA GLN A 432 6.06 22.81 6.88
C GLN A 432 4.99 22.24 7.80
N LEU A 433 4.74 20.93 7.76
CA LEU A 433 3.69 20.27 8.54
C LEU A 433 4.22 19.69 9.85
N THR A 434 5.47 19.22 9.85
CA THR A 434 6.18 18.74 11.04
C THR A 434 7.59 19.29 11.06
N GLN A 435 8.16 19.46 12.24
CA GLN A 435 9.52 19.95 12.43
C GLN A 435 10.09 19.50 13.76
N ASP A 436 11.40 19.41 13.88
CA ASP A 436 12.14 19.01 15.09
C ASP A 436 11.66 17.66 15.65
N SER A 437 11.23 16.76 14.79
CA SER A 437 10.69 15.47 15.16
C SER A 437 11.77 14.53 15.69
N THR A 438 11.42 13.64 16.61
CA THR A 438 12.33 12.60 17.13
C THR A 438 12.32 11.32 16.30
N ARG A 439 11.34 11.18 15.42
CA ARG A 439 11.13 10.03 14.50
C ARG A 439 10.77 10.54 13.11
N ASN A 440 11.15 9.79 12.09
CA ASN A 440 10.76 10.12 10.71
C ASN A 440 9.24 9.99 10.55
N HIS A 441 8.60 10.99 9.96
CA HIS A 441 7.23 10.91 9.49
C HIS A 441 7.20 10.22 8.13
N THR A 442 6.33 9.24 7.98
CA THR A 442 6.25 8.40 6.79
C THR A 442 4.81 8.30 6.30
N TYR A 443 4.65 8.17 4.99
CA TYR A 443 3.42 7.56 4.52
C TYR A 443 2.21 8.46 4.36
N ALA A 444 2.39 9.68 3.87
CA ALA A 444 1.25 10.55 3.59
C ALA A 444 0.30 9.91 2.56
N ARG A 445 -0.96 9.74 2.95
CA ARG A 445 -2.04 9.22 2.12
C ARG A 445 -3.24 10.14 2.12
N SER A 446 -3.75 10.46 0.92
CA SER A 446 -5.01 11.19 0.81
C SER A 446 -6.19 10.24 0.95
N PRO A 447 -7.25 10.63 1.67
CA PRO A 447 -8.53 9.94 1.60
C PRO A 447 -9.13 9.95 0.20
N VAL A 448 -9.96 8.97 -0.10
CA VAL A 448 -10.90 9.06 -1.23
C VAL A 448 -11.90 10.18 -0.91
N ASN A 449 -12.10 11.09 -1.86
CA ASN A 449 -12.93 12.29 -1.68
C ASN A 449 -12.50 13.15 -0.46
N ALA A 450 -11.19 13.39 -0.30
CA ALA A 450 -10.62 14.04 0.86
C ALA A 450 -11.39 15.31 1.29
N HIS A 451 -11.87 15.34 2.54
CA HIS A 451 -12.48 16.53 3.13
C HIS A 451 -11.41 17.55 3.50
N PRO A 452 -11.65 18.87 3.37
CA PRO A 452 -10.68 19.90 3.73
C PRO A 452 -10.12 19.81 5.15
N ASP A 453 -10.88 19.34 6.13
CA ASP A 453 -10.44 19.21 7.52
C ASP A 453 -9.69 17.89 7.83
N PHE A 454 -9.69 16.92 6.90
CA PHE A 454 -8.93 15.67 7.01
C PHE A 454 -8.35 15.32 5.64
N TYR A 455 -7.23 15.94 5.30
CA TYR A 455 -6.75 16.00 3.94
C TYR A 455 -5.67 14.99 3.61
N ALA A 456 -4.75 14.73 4.55
CA ALA A 456 -3.76 13.66 4.47
C ALA A 456 -3.64 12.95 5.82
N LEU A 457 -3.41 11.63 5.79
CA LEU A 457 -3.15 10.78 6.96
C LEU A 457 -1.75 10.19 6.83
N TRP A 458 -0.98 10.14 7.94
CA TRP A 458 0.34 9.51 7.97
C TRP A 458 0.69 9.01 9.38
N ALA A 459 1.86 8.37 9.52
CA ALA A 459 2.39 7.92 10.81
C ALA A 459 3.87 8.27 10.94
N ASP A 460 4.41 8.20 12.16
CA ASP A 460 5.83 8.32 12.45
C ASP A 460 6.44 6.98 12.90
N GLY A 461 7.75 6.93 12.97
CA GLY A 461 8.50 5.82 13.53
C GLY A 461 10.01 6.03 13.40
N ASN A 462 10.80 5.52 14.36
CA ASN A 462 12.25 5.56 14.23
C ASN A 462 12.70 4.56 13.15
N ALA A 463 13.37 5.04 12.14
CA ALA A 463 13.71 4.22 10.98
C ALA A 463 14.84 3.20 11.23
N ARG A 464 15.59 3.34 12.34
CA ARG A 464 16.77 2.52 12.65
C ARG A 464 16.62 1.63 13.87
N GLN A 465 15.55 1.81 14.65
CA GLN A 465 15.27 0.98 15.84
C GLN A 465 13.77 0.92 16.12
N ALA A 466 13.34 -0.14 16.81
CA ALA A 466 11.97 -0.28 17.26
C ALA A 466 11.52 0.93 18.08
N SER A 467 10.34 1.43 17.78
CA SER A 467 9.79 2.62 18.43
C SER A 467 8.26 2.57 18.48
N LYS A 468 7.69 3.45 19.28
CA LYS A 468 6.29 3.80 19.14
C LYS A 468 6.04 4.39 17.74
N SER A 469 4.81 4.29 17.26
CA SER A 469 4.32 4.94 16.06
C SER A 469 3.03 5.65 16.38
N CYS A 470 3.01 6.97 16.21
CA CYS A 470 1.82 7.79 16.34
C CYS A 470 1.20 8.04 14.96
N LEU A 471 -0.09 8.34 14.94
CA LEU A 471 -0.84 8.64 13.73
C LEU A 471 -1.16 10.12 13.69
N TYR A 472 -1.06 10.69 12.50
CA TYR A 472 -1.24 12.12 12.23
C TYR A 472 -2.13 12.33 11.02
N PHE A 473 -2.76 13.48 10.98
CA PHE A 473 -3.39 14.00 9.77
C PHE A 473 -3.18 15.51 9.68
N CYS A 474 -3.43 16.09 8.51
CA CYS A 474 -3.52 17.53 8.36
C CYS A 474 -4.83 17.94 7.68
N ASP A 475 -5.20 19.20 7.87
CA ASP A 475 -6.22 19.86 7.06
C ASP A 475 -5.65 20.39 5.74
N LYS A 476 -6.51 20.88 4.87
CA LYS A 476 -6.15 21.47 3.56
C LYS A 476 -5.28 22.73 3.68
N LYS A 477 -5.28 23.41 4.84
CA LYS A 477 -4.47 24.59 5.13
C LYS A 477 -3.08 24.23 5.66
N GLY A 478 -2.82 22.94 5.92
CA GLY A 478 -1.58 22.45 6.46
C GLY A 478 -1.46 22.59 7.98
N ASN A 479 -2.58 22.69 8.71
CA ASN A 479 -2.56 22.51 10.14
C ASN A 479 -2.50 21.01 10.43
N ALA A 480 -1.49 20.57 11.17
CA ALA A 480 -1.27 19.18 11.48
C ALA A 480 -1.77 18.81 12.88
N TYR A 481 -2.26 17.58 13.00
CA TYR A 481 -2.86 17.04 14.22
C TYR A 481 -2.35 15.63 14.47
N GLN A 482 -2.16 15.28 15.73
CA GLN A 482 -1.90 13.92 16.18
C GLN A 482 -3.18 13.30 16.71
N LEU A 483 -3.46 12.05 16.33
CA LEU A 483 -4.53 11.26 16.95
C LEU A 483 -4.12 10.87 18.38
N PRO A 484 -5.04 10.88 19.37
CA PRO A 484 -4.70 10.63 20.76
C PRO A 484 -4.17 9.18 20.96
N GLU A 485 -2.95 9.05 21.44
CA GLU A 485 -2.32 7.75 21.73
C GLU A 485 -3.04 6.99 22.84
N THR A 486 -3.62 7.74 23.78
CA THR A 486 -4.44 7.22 24.90
C THR A 486 -5.68 8.10 25.02
N MET A 487 -6.84 7.48 25.20
CA MET A 487 -8.14 8.16 25.34
C MET A 487 -8.75 7.85 26.70
N GLU A 488 -9.14 8.89 27.42
CA GLU A 488 -9.86 8.77 28.70
C GLU A 488 -11.36 8.62 28.46
N SER A 489 -11.89 9.30 27.43
CA SER A 489 -13.31 9.24 27.05
C SER A 489 -13.53 8.48 25.75
N ASP A 490 -14.79 8.20 25.41
CA ASP A 490 -15.15 7.48 24.18
C ASP A 490 -14.94 8.32 22.91
N PHE A 491 -14.88 9.65 23.06
CA PHE A 491 -14.63 10.61 21.99
C PHE A 491 -13.67 11.69 22.47
N GLU A 492 -12.66 11.99 21.65
CA GLU A 492 -11.68 13.03 21.95
C GLU A 492 -11.32 13.85 20.72
N HIS A 493 -10.83 15.07 20.97
CA HIS A 493 -10.28 15.92 19.93
C HIS A 493 -8.84 15.48 19.62
N PRO A 494 -8.44 15.45 18.34
CA PRO A 494 -7.04 15.34 17.96
C PRO A 494 -6.21 16.49 18.54
N ILE A 495 -4.95 16.23 18.81
CA ILE A 495 -4.00 17.17 19.41
C ILE A 495 -3.37 17.99 18.30
N SER A 496 -3.44 19.31 18.35
CA SER A 496 -2.77 20.20 17.39
C SER A 496 -1.25 20.13 17.58
N LEU A 497 -0.48 20.05 16.49
CA LEU A 497 0.99 20.15 16.49
C LEU A 497 1.46 21.59 16.50
#